data_d4f49a0dc282e909aaf388f5eedc4b18
#
_entry.id   d4f49a0dc282e909aaf388f5eedc4b18
#
_cell.length_a   1.000
_cell.length_b   1.000
_cell.length_c   1.000
_cell.angle_alpha   90.00
_cell.angle_beta   90.00
_cell.angle_gamma   90.00
#
_symmetry.space_group_name_H-M   'P 1'
#
loop_
_entity.id
_entity.type
_entity.pdbx_description
1 polymer ?
#
loop_
_entity_poly.entity_id
_entity_poly.type
_entity_poly.pdbx_seq_one_letter_code
_entity_poly.pdbx_strand_id
1 'polypeptide(L)' 'MIRKLPSGEFRLYSRKKDPKTGRRRNLGTFKTCEAAQEHERAIQFFKRH' A
#
# COMPACT_ATOMS: atom_id res chain seq x y z
N MET A 1 3.84 -0.84 -1.84
CA MET A 1 4.51 -1.83 -1.00
C MET A 1 3.49 -2.49 -0.09
N ILE A 2 3.44 -3.81 -0.11
CA ILE A 2 2.45 -4.58 0.63
C ILE A 2 3.13 -5.29 1.80
N ARG A 3 2.52 -5.22 2.98
CA ARG A 3 3.05 -5.85 4.19
C ARG A 3 1.99 -6.71 4.85
N LYS A 4 2.34 -7.95 5.19
CA LYS A 4 1.46 -8.86 5.90
C LYS A 4 1.43 -8.49 7.39
N LEU A 5 0.22 -8.35 7.93
CA LEU A 5 0.03 -8.06 9.35
C LEU A 5 -0.11 -9.34 10.16
N PRO A 6 0.17 -9.29 11.47
CA PRO A 6 0.02 -10.47 12.34
C PRO A 6 -1.40 -11.04 12.37
N SER A 7 -2.40 -10.22 12.09
CA SER A 7 -3.80 -10.66 12.02
C SER A 7 -4.13 -11.45 10.77
N GLY A 8 -3.21 -11.52 9.79
CA GLY A 8 -3.45 -12.17 8.51
C GLY A 8 -3.93 -11.23 7.42
N GLU A 9 -4.08 -9.96 7.73
CA GLU A 9 -4.44 -8.95 6.74
C GLU A 9 -3.20 -8.40 6.06
N PHE A 10 -3.42 -7.70 4.94
CA PHE A 10 -2.35 -7.07 4.17
C PHE A 10 -2.56 -5.57 4.14
N ARG A 11 -1.51 -4.83 4.46
CA ARG A 11 -1.55 -3.37 4.44
C ARG A 11 -0.72 -2.82 3.29
N LEU A 12 -1.29 -1.89 2.54
CA LEU A 12 -0.62 -1.25 1.42
C LEU A 12 -0.02 0.07 1.88
N TYR A 13 1.28 0.24 1.62
CA TYR A 13 2.02 1.47 1.93
C TYR A 13 2.50 2.15 0.66
N SER A 14 2.62 3.47 0.73
CA SER A 14 3.22 4.25 -0.34
C SER A 14 4.71 3.90 -0.49
N ARG A 15 5.23 4.00 -1.71
CA ARG A 15 6.66 3.77 -1.96
C ARG A 15 7.52 4.87 -1.37
N LYS A 16 7.02 6.11 -1.36
CA LYS A 16 7.77 7.25 -0.85
C LYS A 16 7.45 7.47 0.61
N LYS A 17 8.50 7.75 1.39
CA LYS A 17 8.34 8.15 2.78
C LYS A 17 7.89 9.59 2.84
N ASP A 18 7.04 9.89 3.82
CA ASP A 18 6.66 11.26 4.11
C ASP A 18 7.87 12.00 4.68
N PRO A 19 8.30 13.10 4.06
CA PRO A 19 9.48 13.85 4.55
C PRO A 19 9.27 14.45 5.92
N LYS A 20 8.03 14.68 6.33
CA LYS A 20 7.72 15.27 7.64
C LYS A 20 7.81 14.26 8.77
N THR A 21 7.35 13.03 8.55
CA THR A 21 7.28 12.00 9.59
C THR A 21 8.31 10.90 9.39
N GLY A 22 8.88 10.79 8.20
CA GLY A 22 9.80 9.71 7.84
C GLY A 22 9.13 8.36 7.69
N ARG A 23 7.80 8.33 7.67
CA ARG A 23 7.02 7.10 7.56
C ARG A 23 6.30 7.04 6.22
N ARG A 24 6.06 5.82 5.74
CA ARG A 24 5.30 5.60 4.52
C ARG A 24 3.81 5.78 4.79
N ARG A 25 3.12 6.41 3.85
CA ARG A 25 1.69 6.64 3.97
C ARG A 25 0.93 5.33 3.85
N ASN A 26 -0.05 5.11 4.73
CA ASN A 26 -0.94 3.96 4.68
C ASN A 26 -2.02 4.22 3.63
N LEU A 27 -2.05 3.40 2.58
CA LEU A 27 -3.01 3.53 1.48
C LEU A 27 -4.25 2.66 1.67
N GLY A 28 -4.21 1.70 2.58
CA GLY A 28 -5.35 0.86 2.88
C GLY A 28 -4.97 -0.47 3.47
N THR A 29 -5.96 -1.18 4.01
CA THR A 29 -5.81 -2.52 4.57
C THR A 29 -6.76 -3.46 3.85
N PHE A 30 -6.27 -4.63 3.43
CA PHE A 30 -7.01 -5.59 2.64
C PHE A 30 -6.95 -6.98 3.28
N LYS A 31 -8.00 -7.77 3.08
CA LYS A 31 -8.05 -9.13 3.62
C LYS A 31 -7.21 -10.11 2.83
N THR A 32 -6.92 -9.81 1.55
CA THR A 32 -6.14 -10.69 0.69
C THR A 32 -5.02 -9.93 0.01
N CYS A 33 -3.94 -10.64 -0.32
CA CYS A 33 -2.81 -10.08 -1.05
C CYS A 33 -3.23 -9.61 -2.44
N GLU A 34 -4.12 -10.36 -3.09
CA GLU A 34 -4.61 -10.02 -4.42
C GLU A 34 -5.32 -8.67 -4.43
N ALA A 35 -6.18 -8.43 -3.44
CA ALA A 35 -6.88 -7.15 -3.33
C ALA A 35 -5.90 -5.99 -3.15
N ALA A 36 -4.86 -6.19 -2.32
CA ALA A 36 -3.82 -5.18 -2.12
C ALA A 36 -3.04 -4.92 -3.41
N GLN A 37 -2.71 -5.98 -4.15
CA GLN A 37 -1.98 -5.84 -5.41
C GLN A 37 -2.79 -5.11 -6.46
N GLU A 38 -4.08 -5.40 -6.57
CA GLU A 38 -4.95 -4.71 -7.51
C GLU A 38 -5.03 -3.23 -7.20
N HIS A 39 -5.15 -2.89 -5.93
CA HIS A 39 -5.20 -1.50 -5.51
C HIS A 39 -3.88 -0.78 -5.80
N GLU A 40 -2.76 -1.42 -5.52
CA GLU A 40 -1.45 -0.88 -5.83
C GLU A 40 -1.27 -0.64 -7.33
N ARG A 41 -1.72 -1.60 -8.15
CA ARG A 41 -1.65 -1.47 -9.60
C ARG A 41 -2.46 -0.28 -10.10
N ALA A 42 -3.65 -0.09 -9.56
CA ALA A 42 -4.49 1.04 -9.93
C ALA A 42 -3.83 2.38 -9.58
N ILE A 43 -3.21 2.47 -8.41
CA ILE A 43 -2.49 3.67 -7.99
C ILE A 43 -1.31 3.95 -8.92
N GLN A 44 -0.56 2.93 -9.29
CA GLN A 44 0.58 3.08 -10.20
C GLN A 44 0.13 3.54 -11.59
N PHE A 45 -1.00 3.03 -12.04
CA PHE A 45 -1.58 3.45 -13.31
C PHE A 45 -1.89 4.94 -13.33
N PHE A 46 -2.50 5.43 -12.27
CA PHE A 46 -2.83 6.85 -12.16
C PHE A 46 -1.59 7.73 -12.05
N LYS A 47 -0.55 7.25 -11.39
CA LYS A 47 0.69 8.02 -11.24
C LYS A 47 1.50 8.14 -12.53
N ARG A 48 1.29 7.24 -13.48
CA ARG A 48 1.99 7.29 -14.77
C ARG A 48 1.40 8.31 -15.74
N HIS A 49 0.21 8.76 -15.46
CA HIS A 49 -0.44 9.80 -16.25
C HIS A 49 -0.28 11.13 -15.53
#